data_0bcb57ab331bc948196df589d0697e49
#
_entry.id   0bcb57ab331bc948196df589d0697e49
#
_cell.length_a   1.000
_cell.length_b   1.000
_cell.length_c   1.000
_cell.angle_alpha   90.00
_cell.angle_beta   90.00
_cell.angle_gamma   90.00
#
_symmetry.space_group_name_H-M   'P 1'
#
loop_
_entity.id
_entity.type
_entity.pdbx_description
1 polymer ?
#
loop_
_entity_poly.entity_id
_entity_poly.type
_entity_poly.pdbx_seq_one_letter_code
_entity_poly.pdbx_strand_id
1 'polypeptide(L)'
;TSRHQDFLKKGNALSDNIHMADVYKLKDMGGNFLRVAHYPQDPTILEVCDRLGILTSVEIPVVNAVDGSDEFLENCKYMQMEMIYQNRNHPSVVMWGWMNEILLRIPAQYDKDRATYYPMVRRVATELDQLSRREDPERYTMMAVHNAFERYQEAGLVNIPQIFALNLYQGWYEPDIHEF
;
A
#
# COMPACT_ATOMS: atom_id res chain seq x y z
N THR A 1 7.96 -0.02 -8.99
CA THR A 1 7.71 -1.45 -8.76
C THR A 1 7.35 -1.72 -7.32
N SER A 2 6.80 -2.92 -7.04
CA SER A 2 6.51 -3.41 -5.69
C SER A 2 7.38 -4.63 -5.34
N ARG A 3 7.45 -4.93 -4.05
CA ARG A 3 8.14 -6.10 -3.53
C ARG A 3 7.28 -6.77 -2.46
N HIS A 4 7.24 -8.10 -2.48
CA HIS A 4 6.73 -8.93 -1.41
C HIS A 4 7.87 -9.65 -0.69
N GLN A 5 7.74 -9.80 0.64
CA GLN A 5 8.75 -10.45 1.46
C GLN A 5 8.55 -11.96 1.47
N ASP A 6 8.95 -12.61 0.38
CA ASP A 6 8.88 -14.06 0.26
C ASP A 6 10.03 -14.61 -0.60
N PHE A 7 10.37 -15.86 -0.38
CA PHE A 7 11.41 -16.56 -1.12
C PHE A 7 11.10 -18.06 -1.18
N LEU A 8 11.34 -18.66 -2.35
CA LEU A 8 11.15 -20.09 -2.53
C LEU A 8 11.95 -20.89 -1.49
N LYS A 9 11.30 -21.82 -0.80
CA LYS A 9 11.82 -22.69 0.27
C LYS A 9 12.06 -22.00 1.63
N LYS A 10 11.90 -20.69 1.77
CA LYS A 10 12.09 -19.97 3.03
C LYS A 10 10.84 -19.24 3.52
N GLY A 11 9.85 -19.04 2.63
CA GLY A 11 8.71 -18.17 2.94
C GLY A 11 9.20 -16.79 3.31
N ASN A 12 8.70 -16.25 4.40
CA ASN A 12 9.03 -14.89 4.88
C ASN A 12 10.25 -14.84 5.83
N ALA A 13 10.85 -16.00 6.18
CA ALA A 13 12.02 -16.06 7.07
C ALA A 13 13.31 -15.81 6.27
N LEU A 14 13.53 -14.57 5.89
CA LEU A 14 14.65 -14.16 5.06
C LEU A 14 15.76 -13.53 5.91
N SER A 15 17.01 -13.67 5.45
CA SER A 15 18.15 -12.96 6.01
C SER A 15 18.31 -11.60 5.33
N ASP A 16 18.96 -10.66 6.02
CA ASP A 16 19.28 -9.32 5.53
C ASP A 16 19.90 -9.34 4.13
N ASN A 17 20.80 -10.29 3.87
CA ASN A 17 21.46 -10.43 2.56
C ASN A 17 20.47 -10.67 1.41
N ILE A 18 19.35 -11.36 1.65
CA ILE A 18 18.32 -11.58 0.63
C ILE A 18 17.54 -10.29 0.42
N HIS A 19 17.17 -9.61 1.50
CA HIS A 19 16.52 -8.30 1.42
C HIS A 19 17.36 -7.29 0.65
N MET A 20 18.65 -7.19 1.00
CA MET A 20 19.61 -6.32 0.33
C MET A 20 19.72 -6.65 -1.17
N ALA A 21 19.86 -7.94 -1.50
CA ALA A 21 20.00 -8.38 -2.89
C ALA A 21 18.82 -7.95 -3.78
N ASP A 22 17.60 -7.96 -3.26
CA ASP A 22 16.42 -7.53 -4.01
C ASP A 22 16.46 -6.02 -4.31
N VAL A 23 16.86 -5.21 -3.32
CA VAL A 23 16.98 -3.75 -3.51
C VAL A 23 18.12 -3.39 -4.46
N TYR A 24 19.26 -4.10 -4.39
CA TYR A 24 20.35 -3.92 -5.34
C TYR A 24 19.94 -4.26 -6.77
N LYS A 25 19.20 -5.38 -6.97
CA LYS A 25 18.67 -5.73 -8.30
C LYS A 25 17.75 -4.66 -8.86
N LEU A 26 16.87 -4.08 -8.00
CA LEU A 26 16.04 -2.96 -8.40
C LEU A 26 16.88 -1.78 -8.87
N LYS A 27 17.93 -1.44 -8.13
CA LYS A 27 18.85 -0.35 -8.50
C LYS A 27 19.58 -0.64 -9.82
N ASP A 28 20.07 -1.85 -10.00
CA ASP A 28 20.77 -2.29 -11.21
C ASP A 28 19.88 -2.24 -12.46
N MET A 29 18.57 -2.48 -12.29
CA MET A 29 17.57 -2.30 -13.36
C MET A 29 17.23 -0.84 -13.65
N GLY A 30 17.81 0.11 -12.94
CA GLY A 30 17.52 1.55 -13.08
C GLY A 30 16.31 2.01 -12.26
N GLY A 31 15.77 1.17 -11.37
CA GLY A 31 14.64 1.52 -10.50
C GLY A 31 15.06 2.58 -9.47
N ASN A 32 14.19 3.57 -9.27
CA ASN A 32 14.39 4.67 -8.33
C ASN A 32 13.25 4.80 -7.30
N PHE A 33 12.22 3.95 -7.41
CA PHE A 33 11.09 3.91 -6.48
C PHE A 33 10.68 2.47 -6.18
N LEU A 34 10.49 2.16 -4.89
CA LEU A 34 10.01 0.87 -4.39
C LEU A 34 8.73 1.06 -3.57
N ARG A 35 7.66 0.41 -3.96
CA ARG A 35 6.48 0.25 -3.11
C ARG A 35 6.68 -0.97 -2.22
N VAL A 36 6.77 -0.74 -0.92
CA VAL A 36 6.88 -1.79 0.11
C VAL A 36 5.48 -2.32 0.40
N ALA A 37 5.04 -3.29 -0.42
CA ALA A 37 3.65 -3.76 -0.47
C ALA A 37 3.50 -5.19 0.09
N HIS A 38 2.40 -5.51 0.70
CA HIS A 38 1.26 -4.67 1.13
C HIS A 38 1.27 -4.52 2.66
N TYR A 39 2.44 -4.44 3.25
CA TYR A 39 2.71 -4.43 4.70
C TYR A 39 4.12 -3.91 4.95
N PRO A 40 4.40 -3.35 6.13
CA PRO A 40 5.77 -3.05 6.51
C PRO A 40 6.64 -4.30 6.43
N GLN A 41 7.80 -4.18 5.80
CA GLN A 41 8.75 -5.29 5.61
C GLN A 41 9.94 -5.13 6.56
N ASP A 42 10.89 -6.06 6.44
CA ASP A 42 12.13 -6.03 7.23
C ASP A 42 12.81 -4.66 7.13
N PRO A 43 13.28 -4.08 8.25
CA PRO A 43 13.93 -2.77 8.28
C PRO A 43 15.11 -2.63 7.31
N THR A 44 15.83 -3.70 7.02
CA THR A 44 16.94 -3.74 6.07
C THR A 44 16.54 -3.18 4.70
N ILE A 45 15.29 -3.34 4.28
CA ILE A 45 14.80 -2.81 3.01
C ILE A 45 14.91 -1.29 2.96
N LEU A 46 14.41 -0.61 3.99
CA LEU A 46 14.46 0.85 4.05
C LEU A 46 15.89 1.37 4.26
N GLU A 47 16.68 0.70 5.10
CA GLU A 47 18.10 1.04 5.29
C GLU A 47 18.90 1.01 3.97
N VAL A 48 18.65 0.01 3.12
CA VAL A 48 19.33 -0.09 1.84
C VAL A 48 18.77 0.94 0.85
N CYS A 49 17.47 1.18 0.85
CA CYS A 49 16.86 2.24 0.04
C CYS A 49 17.44 3.62 0.39
N ASP A 50 17.60 3.92 1.69
CA ASP A 50 18.24 5.16 2.17
C ASP A 50 19.65 5.34 1.57
N ARG A 51 20.46 4.28 1.63
CA ARG A 51 21.85 4.30 1.12
C ARG A 51 21.95 4.43 -0.39
N LEU A 52 21.00 3.82 -1.12
CA LEU A 52 21.02 3.79 -2.58
C LEU A 52 20.23 4.93 -3.23
N GLY A 53 19.57 5.78 -2.44
CA GLY A 53 18.71 6.85 -2.95
C GLY A 53 17.51 6.31 -3.74
N ILE A 54 16.87 5.25 -3.24
CA ILE A 54 15.63 4.71 -3.77
C ILE A 54 14.49 5.24 -2.92
N LEU A 55 13.57 5.98 -3.51
CA LEU A 55 12.38 6.47 -2.81
C LEU A 55 11.42 5.31 -2.52
N THR A 56 10.68 5.40 -1.41
CA THR A 56 9.77 4.33 -1.01
C THR A 56 8.39 4.86 -0.59
N SER A 57 7.38 3.99 -0.78
CA SER A 57 6.12 4.06 -0.04
C SER A 57 6.00 2.83 0.86
N VAL A 58 5.51 3.02 2.07
CA VAL A 58 5.22 1.93 3.02
C VAL A 58 3.72 1.94 3.32
N GLU A 59 3.10 0.77 3.44
CA GLU A 59 1.66 0.65 3.64
C GLU A 59 1.28 -0.38 4.69
N ILE A 60 0.12 -0.21 5.32
CA ILE A 60 -0.47 -1.19 6.22
C ILE A 60 -1.28 -2.25 5.44
N PRO A 61 -1.47 -3.47 5.98
CA PRO A 61 -2.05 -4.60 5.26
C PRO A 61 -3.60 -4.54 5.16
N VAL A 62 -4.16 -3.43 4.74
CA VAL A 62 -5.59 -3.30 4.43
C VAL A 62 -5.80 -3.57 2.95
N VAL A 63 -6.13 -4.83 2.62
CA VAL A 63 -6.10 -5.34 1.24
C VAL A 63 -7.44 -5.96 0.84
N ASN A 64 -7.90 -5.68 -0.38
CA ASN A 64 -9.06 -6.26 -1.06
C ASN A 64 -10.43 -5.85 -0.52
N ALA A 65 -10.63 -5.82 0.80
CA ALA A 65 -11.92 -5.51 1.43
C ALA A 65 -11.70 -4.83 2.79
N VAL A 66 -12.75 -4.21 3.29
CA VAL A 66 -12.78 -3.53 4.60
C VAL A 66 -13.92 -4.13 5.44
N ASP A 67 -13.65 -4.34 6.72
CA ASP A 67 -14.70 -4.52 7.71
C ASP A 67 -15.14 -3.14 8.23
N GLY A 68 -16.44 -2.95 8.41
CA GLY A 68 -17.00 -1.66 8.85
C GLY A 68 -17.07 -1.47 10.35
N SER A 69 -16.58 -2.42 11.15
CA SER A 69 -16.60 -2.33 12.61
C SER A 69 -15.67 -1.25 13.15
N ASP A 70 -16.02 -0.69 14.30
CA ASP A 70 -15.13 0.27 14.99
C ASP A 70 -13.85 -0.41 15.46
N GLU A 71 -13.90 -1.68 15.84
CA GLU A 71 -12.73 -2.46 16.24
C GLU A 71 -11.73 -2.60 15.10
N PHE A 72 -12.20 -2.89 13.89
CA PHE A 72 -11.35 -2.94 12.70
C PHE A 72 -10.69 -1.58 12.42
N LEU A 73 -11.46 -0.49 12.48
CA LEU A 73 -10.94 0.86 12.27
C LEU A 73 -9.86 1.22 13.29
N GLU A 74 -10.10 0.97 14.58
CA GLU A 74 -9.11 1.28 15.62
C GLU A 74 -7.83 0.44 15.46
N ASN A 75 -7.95 -0.82 15.07
CA ASN A 75 -6.80 -1.65 14.75
C ASN A 75 -6.01 -1.12 13.55
N CYS A 76 -6.69 -0.67 12.48
CA CYS A 76 -6.04 -0.03 11.34
C CYS A 76 -5.30 1.25 11.73
N LYS A 77 -5.90 2.09 12.58
CA LYS A 77 -5.26 3.31 13.11
C LYS A 77 -4.02 2.98 13.94
N TYR A 78 -4.10 1.96 14.77
CA TYR A 78 -2.94 1.51 15.56
C TYR A 78 -1.79 1.07 14.65
N MET A 79 -2.06 0.21 13.67
CA MET A 79 -1.06 -0.22 12.69
C MET A 79 -0.46 0.95 11.90
N GLN A 80 -1.29 1.93 11.51
CA GLN A 80 -0.84 3.10 10.75
C GLN A 80 0.11 3.97 11.60
N MET A 81 -0.23 4.23 12.86
CA MET A 81 0.64 4.98 13.77
C MET A 81 1.95 4.25 14.02
N GLU A 82 1.88 2.95 14.31
CA GLU A 82 3.07 2.12 14.55
C GLU A 82 4.00 2.16 13.32
N MET A 83 3.47 1.96 12.12
CA MET A 83 4.23 2.04 10.87
C MET A 83 4.91 3.40 10.70
N ILE A 84 4.19 4.50 10.92
CA ILE A 84 4.73 5.86 10.80
C ILE A 84 5.86 6.07 11.82
N TYR A 85 5.64 5.75 13.08
CA TYR A 85 6.63 5.98 14.14
C TYR A 85 7.89 5.14 13.97
N GLN A 86 7.77 3.91 13.48
CA GLN A 86 8.90 3.05 13.20
C GLN A 86 9.73 3.54 12.01
N ASN A 87 9.10 4.13 10.99
CA ASN A 87 9.74 4.36 9.69
C ASN A 87 9.95 5.85 9.34
N ARG A 88 9.43 6.80 10.11
CA ARG A 88 9.52 8.24 9.78
C ARG A 88 10.94 8.81 9.73
N ASN A 89 11.92 8.11 10.31
CA ASN A 89 13.32 8.54 10.28
C ASN A 89 14.08 8.06 9.01
N HIS A 90 13.43 7.28 8.15
CA HIS A 90 14.01 6.87 6.88
C HIS A 90 13.80 7.95 5.82
N PRO A 91 14.87 8.58 5.30
CA PRO A 91 14.75 9.60 4.25
C PRO A 91 14.24 9.06 2.92
N SER A 92 14.36 7.76 2.67
CA SER A 92 13.77 7.10 1.49
C SER A 92 12.25 7.09 1.50
N VAL A 93 11.60 7.07 2.67
CA VAL A 93 10.14 7.04 2.78
C VAL A 93 9.57 8.40 2.42
N VAL A 94 8.76 8.47 1.37
CA VAL A 94 8.13 9.68 0.88
C VAL A 94 6.60 9.62 0.88
N MET A 95 6.03 8.42 1.08
CA MET A 95 4.58 8.21 1.07
C MET A 95 4.15 7.18 2.11
N TRP A 96 3.01 7.45 2.74
CA TRP A 96 2.30 6.54 3.63
C TRP A 96 1.08 5.96 2.91
N GLY A 97 1.11 4.65 2.66
CA GLY A 97 -0.02 3.90 2.13
C GLY A 97 -0.92 3.37 3.25
N TRP A 98 -2.22 3.30 2.99
CA TRP A 98 -3.16 2.82 3.99
C TRP A 98 -4.21 1.85 3.44
N MET A 99 -4.28 1.62 2.13
CA MET A 99 -5.19 0.65 1.52
C MET A 99 -4.69 0.19 0.16
N ASN A 100 -4.95 -1.07 -0.16
CA ASN A 100 -4.71 -1.65 -1.48
C ASN A 100 -5.97 -2.35 -2.02
N GLU A 101 -6.46 -1.92 -3.19
CA GLU A 101 -7.51 -2.59 -3.97
C GLU A 101 -8.78 -2.96 -3.17
N ILE A 102 -9.14 -2.16 -2.19
CA ILE A 102 -10.18 -2.47 -1.18
C ILE A 102 -11.60 -2.66 -1.72
N LEU A 103 -11.85 -2.38 -2.99
CA LEU A 103 -13.09 -2.69 -3.68
C LEU A 103 -12.95 -3.86 -4.66
N LEU A 104 -11.82 -4.58 -4.63
CA LEU A 104 -11.62 -5.77 -5.47
C LEU A 104 -12.57 -6.89 -5.05
N ARG A 105 -12.73 -7.08 -3.74
CA ARG A 105 -13.64 -8.07 -3.16
C ARG A 105 -14.61 -7.39 -2.21
N ILE A 106 -15.84 -7.18 -2.66
CA ILE A 106 -16.91 -6.74 -1.77
C ILE A 106 -17.37 -7.94 -0.95
N PRO A 107 -17.42 -7.85 0.40
CA PRO A 107 -17.92 -8.95 1.23
C PRO A 107 -19.34 -9.36 0.84
N ALA A 108 -19.64 -10.66 0.84
CA ALA A 108 -20.86 -11.22 0.29
C ALA A 108 -22.15 -10.58 0.86
N GLN A 109 -22.15 -10.19 2.14
CA GLN A 109 -23.27 -9.51 2.78
C GLN A 109 -23.56 -8.12 2.19
N TYR A 110 -22.58 -7.49 1.51
CA TYR A 110 -22.70 -6.16 0.89
C TYR A 110 -22.69 -6.18 -0.64
N ASP A 111 -22.59 -7.36 -1.27
CA ASP A 111 -22.47 -7.46 -2.73
C ASP A 111 -23.63 -6.79 -3.46
N LYS A 112 -24.84 -6.85 -2.88
CA LYS A 112 -26.05 -6.19 -3.39
C LYS A 112 -26.40 -4.89 -2.65
N ASP A 113 -25.62 -4.48 -1.65
CA ASP A 113 -25.87 -3.31 -0.80
C ASP A 113 -24.64 -2.39 -0.74
N ARG A 114 -24.24 -1.90 -1.91
CA ARG A 114 -23.13 -0.94 -2.04
C ARG A 114 -23.44 0.39 -1.34
N ALA A 115 -24.72 0.74 -1.23
CA ALA A 115 -25.15 1.96 -0.57
C ALA A 115 -24.76 1.97 0.91
N THR A 116 -24.75 0.81 1.57
CA THR A 116 -24.22 0.66 2.94
C THR A 116 -22.71 0.50 2.95
N TYR A 117 -22.14 -0.29 2.06
CA TYR A 117 -20.71 -0.62 2.09
C TYR A 117 -19.79 0.57 1.75
N TYR A 118 -20.10 1.34 0.71
CA TYR A 118 -19.22 2.44 0.28
C TYR A 118 -19.01 3.53 1.33
N PRO A 119 -20.02 3.99 2.09
CA PRO A 119 -19.82 4.91 3.20
C PRO A 119 -18.90 4.34 4.30
N MET A 120 -18.99 3.04 4.60
CA MET A 120 -18.11 2.38 5.59
C MET A 120 -16.65 2.42 5.13
N VAL A 121 -16.38 2.01 3.89
CA VAL A 121 -15.05 2.07 3.29
C VAL A 121 -14.52 3.51 3.29
N ARG A 122 -15.34 4.46 2.89
CA ARG A 122 -14.98 5.88 2.87
C ARG A 122 -14.65 6.41 4.25
N ARG A 123 -15.38 6.01 5.28
CA ARG A 123 -15.09 6.37 6.68
C ARG A 123 -13.68 5.89 7.06
N VAL A 124 -13.37 4.61 6.86
CA VAL A 124 -12.05 4.04 7.17
C VAL A 124 -10.94 4.76 6.41
N ALA A 125 -11.13 4.97 5.10
CA ALA A 125 -10.17 5.67 4.26
C ALA A 125 -9.90 7.11 4.74
N THR A 126 -10.97 7.86 5.06
CA THR A 126 -10.87 9.25 5.53
C THR A 126 -10.14 9.33 6.87
N GLU A 127 -10.45 8.44 7.80
CA GLU A 127 -9.84 8.42 9.13
C GLU A 127 -8.34 8.07 9.07
N LEU A 128 -7.95 7.13 8.20
CA LEU A 128 -6.54 6.76 8.01
C LEU A 128 -5.74 7.85 7.28
N ASP A 129 -6.34 8.51 6.30
CA ASP A 129 -5.72 9.63 5.60
C ASP A 129 -5.48 10.82 6.55
N GLN A 130 -6.50 11.20 7.33
CA GLN A 130 -6.41 12.28 8.31
C GLN A 130 -5.40 11.95 9.41
N LEU A 131 -5.37 10.70 9.89
CA LEU A 131 -4.38 10.23 10.85
C LEU A 131 -2.96 10.39 10.30
N SER A 132 -2.72 9.91 9.08
CA SER A 132 -1.39 9.98 8.45
C SER A 132 -0.91 11.43 8.29
N ARG A 133 -1.78 12.32 7.80
CA ARG A 133 -1.46 13.75 7.65
C ARG A 133 -1.21 14.47 8.98
N ARG A 134 -1.85 14.02 10.04
CA ARG A 134 -1.64 14.60 11.39
C ARG A 134 -0.31 14.13 11.99
N GLU A 135 0.01 12.84 11.86
CA GLU A 135 1.21 12.23 12.45
C GLU A 135 2.49 12.58 11.66
N ASP A 136 2.37 12.76 10.35
CA ASP A 136 3.47 13.16 9.48
C ASP A 136 2.96 14.04 8.33
N PRO A 137 2.88 15.35 8.52
CA PRO A 137 2.37 16.27 7.51
C PRO A 137 3.32 16.53 6.34
N GLU A 138 4.58 16.09 6.44
CA GLU A 138 5.60 16.34 5.43
C GLU A 138 5.60 15.28 4.31
N ARG A 139 5.01 14.11 4.56
CA ARG A 139 4.93 13.02 3.59
C ARG A 139 3.53 12.88 2.99
N TYR A 140 3.50 12.44 1.75
CA TYR A 140 2.23 12.25 1.05
C TYR A 140 1.48 11.01 1.55
N THR A 141 0.15 11.07 1.47
CA THR A 141 -0.71 9.90 1.65
C THR A 141 -1.03 9.25 0.31
N MET A 142 -1.10 7.91 0.28
CA MET A 142 -1.31 7.14 -0.94
C MET A 142 -2.34 6.03 -0.72
N MET A 143 -3.16 5.78 -1.73
CA MET A 143 -3.98 4.56 -1.87
C MET A 143 -3.73 3.94 -3.24
N ALA A 144 -3.48 2.64 -3.29
CA ALA A 144 -3.34 1.91 -4.54
C ALA A 144 -4.62 1.13 -4.87
N VAL A 145 -5.03 1.15 -6.12
CA VAL A 145 -6.28 0.55 -6.59
C VAL A 145 -6.05 -0.30 -7.84
N HIS A 146 -6.96 -1.23 -8.09
CA HIS A 146 -7.04 -1.94 -9.37
C HIS A 146 -7.72 -1.09 -10.44
N ASN A 147 -7.73 -1.55 -11.67
CA ASN A 147 -8.19 -0.81 -12.86
C ASN A 147 -9.68 -0.42 -12.92
N ALA A 148 -10.50 -0.73 -11.91
CA ALA A 148 -11.91 -0.34 -11.88
C ALA A 148 -12.12 1.08 -11.32
N PHE A 149 -11.55 2.10 -11.95
CA PHE A 149 -11.53 3.49 -11.48
C PHE A 149 -12.93 4.04 -11.16
N GLU A 150 -13.93 3.78 -12.03
CA GLU A 150 -15.30 4.27 -11.82
C GLU A 150 -15.89 3.79 -10.48
N ARG A 151 -15.56 2.57 -10.05
CA ARG A 151 -16.00 2.03 -8.76
C ARG A 151 -15.47 2.83 -7.58
N TYR A 152 -14.21 3.25 -7.64
CA TYR A 152 -13.60 4.08 -6.60
C TYR A 152 -14.15 5.52 -6.62
N GLN A 153 -14.46 6.02 -7.80
CA GLN A 153 -15.11 7.33 -7.95
C GLN A 153 -16.53 7.30 -7.38
N GLU A 154 -17.32 6.29 -7.69
CA GLU A 154 -18.67 6.08 -7.16
C GLU A 154 -18.66 5.96 -5.63
N ALA A 155 -17.67 5.25 -5.07
CA ALA A 155 -17.48 5.14 -3.63
C ALA A 155 -16.97 6.42 -2.97
N GLY A 156 -16.57 7.44 -3.74
CA GLY A 156 -16.07 8.73 -3.24
C GLY A 156 -14.67 8.64 -2.63
N LEU A 157 -13.82 7.73 -3.12
CA LEU A 157 -12.49 7.46 -2.57
C LEU A 157 -11.36 8.21 -3.29
N VAL A 158 -11.57 8.60 -4.56
CA VAL A 158 -10.52 9.12 -5.45
C VAL A 158 -9.82 10.38 -4.90
N ASN A 159 -10.56 11.22 -4.19
CA ASN A 159 -10.06 12.51 -3.69
C ASN A 159 -9.64 12.47 -2.21
N ILE A 160 -9.61 11.29 -1.57
CA ILE A 160 -9.18 11.19 -0.17
C ILE A 160 -7.66 11.22 -0.07
N PRO A 161 -6.89 10.30 -0.74
CA PRO A 161 -5.43 10.35 -0.69
C PRO A 161 -4.88 11.53 -1.49
N GLN A 162 -3.68 11.98 -1.15
CA GLN A 162 -2.96 12.96 -1.97
C GLN A 162 -2.45 12.35 -3.27
N ILE A 163 -2.15 11.05 -3.25
CA ILE A 163 -1.72 10.28 -4.43
C ILE A 163 -2.64 9.08 -4.60
N PHE A 164 -3.34 9.07 -5.72
CA PHE A 164 -4.17 7.93 -6.14
C PHE A 164 -3.37 7.10 -7.14
N ALA A 165 -2.93 5.91 -6.72
CA ALA A 165 -2.04 5.05 -7.50
C ALA A 165 -2.79 3.90 -8.15
N LEU A 166 -2.39 3.52 -9.37
CA LEU A 166 -2.96 2.40 -10.11
C LEU A 166 -2.01 1.20 -10.08
N ASN A 167 -2.55 0.03 -9.74
CA ASN A 167 -1.87 -1.22 -9.96
C ASN A 167 -2.10 -1.64 -11.42
N LEU A 168 -1.02 -1.70 -12.19
CA LEU A 168 -1.04 -2.08 -13.60
C LEU A 168 -0.41 -3.46 -13.75
N TYR A 169 -1.06 -4.33 -14.50
CA TYR A 169 -0.70 -5.75 -14.61
C TYR A 169 -0.45 -6.21 -16.03
N GLN A 170 -0.25 -5.28 -16.97
CA GLN A 170 0.06 -5.59 -18.35
C GLN A 170 1.35 -6.42 -18.43
N GLY A 171 1.30 -7.50 -19.19
CA GLY A 171 2.38 -8.47 -19.28
C GLY A 171 2.49 -9.43 -18.10
N TRP A 172 1.60 -9.34 -17.10
CA TRP A 172 1.53 -10.27 -15.96
C TRP A 172 0.26 -11.14 -15.98
N TYR A 173 -0.92 -10.51 -15.93
CA TYR A 173 -2.20 -11.20 -16.04
C TYR A 173 -2.81 -11.11 -17.44
N GLU A 174 -2.46 -10.07 -18.20
CA GLU A 174 -2.95 -9.85 -19.54
C GLU A 174 -2.07 -10.60 -20.55
N PRO A 175 -2.67 -11.37 -21.49
CA PRO A 175 -1.90 -12.17 -22.44
C PRO A 175 -1.18 -11.34 -23.51
N ASP A 176 -1.61 -10.11 -23.75
CA ASP A 176 -1.02 -9.21 -24.75
C ASP A 176 -0.23 -8.07 -24.06
N ILE A 177 1.08 -8.09 -24.28
CA ILE A 177 2.00 -7.04 -23.78
C ILE A 177 1.87 -5.72 -24.57
N HIS A 178 1.11 -5.71 -25.67
CA HIS A 178 0.89 -4.53 -26.51
C HIS A 178 -0.35 -3.72 -26.11
N GLU A 179 -1.14 -4.18 -25.16
CA GLU A 179 -2.29 -3.45 -24.59
C GLU A 179 -1.90 -2.45 -23.50
N PHE A 180 -0.79 -1.74 -23.68
CA PHE A 180 -0.36 -0.65 -22.78
C PHE A 180 -1.02 0.67 -23.18
#